data_2ba3c5f86f3b961fa465b7642b2ae005
#
_entry.id   2ba3c5f86f3b961fa465b7642b2ae005
#
_cell.length_a   1.000
_cell.length_b   1.000
_cell.length_c   1.000
_cell.angle_alpha   90.00
_cell.angle_beta   90.00
_cell.angle_gamma   90.00
#
_symmetry.space_group_name_H-M   'P 1'
#
loop_
_entity.id
_entity.type
_entity.pdbx_description
1 polymer ?
#
loop_
_entity_poly.entity_id
_entity_poly.type
_entity_poly.pdbx_seq_one_letter_code
_entity_poly.pdbx_strand_id
1 'polypeptide(L)'
;MKWNIFLTIICILLSALDAYWIYNLAAEHEYVLAITIESGICFVTSLVPLIALDYKAPRVGINIRVASGLCFIAFQIIHLVFAIAKLELPYFITINGALLLLFVAFLYKFSRKEEV
;
A
#
# COMPACT_ATOMS: atom_id res chain seq x y z
N MET A 1 -18.55 6.94 -3.00
CA MET A 1 -17.15 7.06 -3.47
C MET A 1 -17.03 6.50 -4.87
N LYS A 2 -16.37 7.22 -5.71
CA LYS A 2 -16.14 6.78 -7.09
C LYS A 2 -14.65 6.67 -7.34
N TRP A 3 -14.27 5.66 -8.13
CA TRP A 3 -12.88 5.43 -8.51
C TRP A 3 -12.63 6.06 -9.88
N ASN A 4 -11.57 6.86 -9.99
CA ASN A 4 -11.14 7.40 -11.28
C ASN A 4 -10.30 6.36 -11.98
N ILE A 5 -10.79 5.83 -13.11
CA ILE A 5 -10.12 4.75 -13.85
C ILE A 5 -8.74 5.20 -14.34
N PHE A 6 -8.65 6.42 -14.88
CA PHE A 6 -7.38 6.95 -15.39
C PHE A 6 -6.34 7.05 -14.30
N LEU A 7 -6.71 7.63 -13.14
CA LEU A 7 -5.81 7.74 -12.00
C LEU A 7 -5.47 6.37 -11.41
N THR A 8 -6.39 5.42 -11.46
CA THR A 8 -6.12 4.05 -11.01
C THR A 8 -5.04 3.40 -11.87
N ILE A 9 -5.09 3.59 -13.19
CA ILE A 9 -4.06 3.08 -14.10
C ILE A 9 -2.70 3.71 -13.77
N ILE A 10 -2.67 5.02 -13.52
CA ILE A 10 -1.45 5.71 -13.10
C ILE A 10 -0.91 5.13 -11.79
N CYS A 11 -1.77 4.85 -10.82
CA CYS A 11 -1.38 4.24 -9.55
C CYS A 11 -0.76 2.86 -9.76
N ILE A 12 -1.35 2.04 -10.64
CA ILE A 12 -0.81 0.72 -10.95
C ILE A 12 0.59 0.84 -11.56
N LEU A 13 0.78 1.77 -12.50
CA LEU A 13 2.08 2.00 -13.13
C LEU A 13 3.12 2.47 -12.11
N LEU A 14 2.76 3.43 -11.26
CA LEU A 14 3.65 3.93 -10.21
C LEU A 14 4.02 2.83 -9.21
N SER A 15 3.05 1.99 -8.84
CA SER A 15 3.29 0.87 -7.94
C SER A 15 4.21 -0.16 -8.56
N ALA A 16 4.07 -0.42 -9.87
CA ALA A 16 4.94 -1.33 -10.59
C ALA A 16 6.38 -0.80 -10.63
N LEU A 17 6.56 0.51 -10.85
CA LEU A 17 7.89 1.12 -10.82
C LEU A 17 8.52 1.05 -9.43
N ASP A 18 7.74 1.30 -8.40
CA ASP A 18 8.20 1.22 -7.02
C ASP A 18 8.57 -0.23 -6.64
N ALA A 19 7.75 -1.19 -7.06
CA ALA A 19 8.04 -2.62 -6.86
C ALA A 19 9.33 -3.04 -7.60
N TYR A 20 9.55 -2.50 -8.80
CA TYR A 20 10.78 -2.75 -9.54
C TYR A 20 11.99 -2.22 -8.80
N TRP A 21 11.88 -1.05 -8.21
CA TRP A 21 12.95 -0.47 -7.38
C TRP A 21 13.26 -1.40 -6.18
N ILE A 22 12.22 -1.88 -5.50
CA ILE A 22 12.38 -2.83 -4.39
C ILE A 22 13.03 -4.13 -4.89
N TYR A 23 12.63 -4.61 -6.07
CA TYR A 23 13.25 -5.79 -6.69
C TYR A 23 14.77 -5.61 -6.84
N ASN A 24 15.19 -4.46 -7.32
CA ASN A 24 16.61 -4.17 -7.49
C ASN A 24 17.36 -4.12 -6.15
N LEU A 25 16.75 -3.53 -5.12
CA LEU A 25 17.34 -3.48 -3.79
C LEU A 25 17.43 -4.86 -3.14
N ALA A 26 16.47 -5.73 -3.43
CA ALA A 26 16.40 -7.07 -2.86
C ALA A 26 16.99 -8.14 -3.79
N ALA A 27 17.76 -7.76 -4.82
CA ALA A 27 18.21 -8.68 -5.86
C ALA A 27 19.00 -9.89 -5.32
N GLU A 28 19.73 -9.72 -4.22
CA GLU A 28 20.50 -10.79 -3.59
C GLU A 28 19.71 -11.54 -2.51
N HIS A 29 18.48 -11.11 -2.23
CA HIS A 29 17.67 -11.77 -1.21
C HIS A 29 17.08 -13.07 -1.75
N GLU A 30 17.03 -14.10 -0.90
CA GLU A 30 16.50 -15.42 -1.27
C GLU A 30 15.06 -15.36 -1.74
N TYR A 31 14.25 -14.47 -1.14
CA TYR A 31 12.83 -14.34 -1.41
C TYR A 31 12.49 -13.07 -2.20
N VAL A 32 13.38 -12.69 -3.14
CA VAL A 32 13.22 -11.43 -3.89
C VAL A 32 11.88 -11.33 -4.62
N LEU A 33 11.39 -12.42 -5.21
CA LEU A 33 10.12 -12.43 -5.92
C LEU A 33 8.94 -12.21 -4.97
N ALA A 34 8.96 -12.87 -3.80
CA ALA A 34 7.90 -12.71 -2.81
C ALA A 34 7.87 -11.27 -2.30
N ILE A 35 9.03 -10.67 -2.02
CA ILE A 35 9.12 -9.28 -1.57
C ILE A 35 8.59 -8.33 -2.64
N THR A 36 8.94 -8.57 -3.89
CA THR A 36 8.52 -7.72 -5.01
C THR A 36 7.01 -7.77 -5.22
N ILE A 37 6.42 -8.97 -5.21
CA ILE A 37 4.97 -9.14 -5.39
C ILE A 37 4.21 -8.49 -4.23
N GLU A 38 4.66 -8.73 -2.99
CA GLU A 38 4.06 -8.11 -1.81
C GLU A 38 4.12 -6.59 -1.88
N SER A 39 5.26 -6.04 -2.30
CA SER A 39 5.41 -4.59 -2.40
C SER A 39 4.47 -4.00 -3.43
N GLY A 40 4.32 -4.64 -4.59
CA GLY A 40 3.38 -4.19 -5.61
C GLY A 40 1.95 -4.15 -5.09
N ILE A 41 1.52 -5.20 -4.40
CA ILE A 41 0.17 -5.28 -3.81
C ILE A 41 -0.03 -4.18 -2.76
N CYS A 42 0.92 -4.02 -1.84
CA CYS A 42 0.82 -3.02 -0.78
C CYS A 42 0.80 -1.60 -1.34
N PHE A 43 1.66 -1.31 -2.31
CA PHE A 43 1.74 0.03 -2.89
C PHE A 43 0.48 0.38 -3.67
N VAL A 44 -0.05 -0.53 -4.50
CA VAL A 44 -1.29 -0.24 -5.24
C VAL A 44 -2.48 -0.10 -4.28
N THR A 45 -2.55 -0.92 -3.25
CA THR A 45 -3.65 -0.87 -2.27
C THR A 45 -3.67 0.45 -1.52
N SER A 46 -2.51 1.04 -1.23
CA SER A 46 -2.42 2.33 -0.53
C SER A 46 -2.48 3.53 -1.48
N LEU A 47 -1.92 3.44 -2.68
CA LEU A 47 -1.92 4.55 -3.64
C LEU A 47 -3.31 4.83 -4.22
N VAL A 48 -4.08 3.79 -4.54
CA VAL A 48 -5.39 3.97 -5.17
C VAL A 48 -6.34 4.81 -4.29
N PRO A 49 -6.51 4.53 -2.99
CA PRO A 49 -7.32 5.42 -2.14
C PRO A 49 -6.73 6.81 -1.97
N LEU A 50 -5.41 6.94 -2.08
CA LEU A 50 -4.74 8.24 -1.91
C LEU A 50 -4.97 9.16 -3.10
N ILE A 51 -4.90 8.64 -4.32
CA ILE A 51 -4.86 9.44 -5.55
C ILE A 51 -6.13 9.27 -6.39
N ALA A 52 -6.58 8.03 -6.59
CA ALA A 52 -7.61 7.68 -7.56
C ALA A 52 -9.02 7.74 -7.02
N LEU A 53 -9.19 7.85 -5.71
CA LEU A 53 -10.50 7.89 -5.08
C LEU A 53 -11.07 9.29 -5.12
N ASP A 54 -12.25 9.44 -5.74
CA ASP A 54 -13.01 10.69 -5.68
C ASP A 54 -13.75 10.72 -4.33
N TYR A 55 -13.21 11.49 -3.42
CA TYR A 55 -13.58 11.44 -2.02
C TYR A 55 -13.65 12.84 -1.44
N LYS A 56 -14.76 13.11 -0.77
CA LYS A 56 -14.94 14.37 -0.09
C LYS A 56 -14.55 14.22 1.38
N ALA A 57 -13.52 14.95 1.81
CA ALA A 57 -13.01 14.85 3.17
C ALA A 57 -14.09 15.22 4.19
N PRO A 58 -14.30 14.42 5.25
CA PRO A 58 -15.25 14.78 6.30
C PRO A 58 -14.76 15.97 7.10
N ARG A 59 -15.72 16.75 7.63
CA ARG A 59 -15.39 17.90 8.49
C ARG A 59 -14.79 17.46 9.81
N VAL A 60 -15.24 16.30 10.31
CA VAL A 60 -14.78 15.73 11.58
C VAL A 60 -14.53 14.25 11.33
N GLY A 61 -13.39 13.76 11.83
CA GLY A 61 -13.04 12.36 11.72
C GLY A 61 -11.76 12.13 10.91
N ILE A 62 -11.51 10.87 10.57
CA ILE A 62 -10.27 10.47 9.92
C ILE A 62 -10.41 10.65 8.41
N ASN A 63 -9.41 11.31 7.81
CA ASN A 63 -9.34 11.50 6.37
C ASN A 63 -8.70 10.26 5.73
N ILE A 64 -9.43 9.62 4.82
CA ILE A 64 -8.95 8.40 4.13
C ILE A 64 -7.65 8.68 3.38
N ARG A 65 -7.51 9.85 2.76
CA ARG A 65 -6.28 10.19 2.03
C ARG A 65 -5.07 10.28 2.94
N VAL A 66 -5.24 10.91 4.11
CA VAL A 66 -4.16 11.00 5.09
C VAL A 66 -3.78 9.62 5.60
N ALA A 67 -4.77 8.80 5.93
CA ALA A 67 -4.52 7.43 6.38
C ALA A 67 -3.83 6.61 5.29
N SER A 68 -4.26 6.74 4.04
CA SER A 68 -3.67 6.03 2.90
C SER A 68 -2.22 6.47 2.66
N GLY A 69 -1.95 7.77 2.78
CA GLY A 69 -0.59 8.29 2.65
C GLY A 69 0.34 7.77 3.74
N LEU A 70 -0.14 7.74 4.98
CA LEU A 70 0.62 7.19 6.10
C LEU A 70 0.90 5.70 5.92
N CYS A 71 -0.10 4.94 5.46
CA CYS A 71 0.09 3.51 5.19
C CYS A 71 1.06 3.27 4.04
N PHE A 72 1.01 4.10 2.99
CA PHE A 72 1.96 4.02 1.89
C PHE A 72 3.40 4.23 2.38
N ILE A 73 3.61 5.24 3.21
CA ILE A 73 4.92 5.52 3.79
C ILE A 73 5.38 4.35 4.67
N ALA A 74 4.48 3.80 5.49
CA ALA A 74 4.80 2.65 6.34
C ALA A 74 5.18 1.43 5.50
N PHE A 75 4.44 1.13 4.43
CA PHE A 75 4.77 0.03 3.52
C PHE A 75 6.12 0.25 2.86
N GLN A 76 6.41 1.49 2.43
CA GLN A 76 7.68 1.83 1.82
C GLN A 76 8.85 1.54 2.76
N ILE A 77 8.74 2.00 4.01
CA ILE A 77 9.77 1.78 5.02
C ILE A 77 9.95 0.29 5.30
N ILE A 78 8.87 -0.46 5.48
CA ILE A 78 8.91 -1.89 5.77
C ILE A 78 9.62 -2.64 4.63
N HIS A 79 9.25 -2.35 3.38
CA HIS A 79 9.83 -3.03 2.24
C HIS A 79 11.31 -2.68 2.06
N LEU A 80 11.69 -1.43 2.30
CA LEU A 80 13.10 -1.03 2.26
C LEU A 80 13.91 -1.75 3.33
N VAL A 81 13.40 -1.83 4.55
CA VAL A 81 14.10 -2.51 5.65
C VAL A 81 14.29 -3.99 5.33
N PHE A 82 13.25 -4.69 4.87
CA PHE A 82 13.36 -6.11 4.57
C PHE A 82 14.24 -6.38 3.35
N ALA A 83 14.24 -5.48 2.36
CA ALA A 83 15.09 -5.63 1.18
C ALA A 83 16.58 -5.47 1.53
N ILE A 84 16.90 -4.53 2.41
CA ILE A 84 18.28 -4.20 2.74
C ILE A 84 18.81 -5.10 3.88
N ALA A 85 18.01 -5.34 4.91
CA ALA A 85 18.44 -6.04 6.11
C ALA A 85 18.42 -7.57 5.99
N LYS A 86 17.87 -8.12 4.89
CA LYS A 86 17.78 -9.57 4.64
C LYS A 86 17.13 -10.33 5.79
N LEU A 87 16.03 -9.76 6.33
CA LEU A 87 15.27 -10.38 7.41
C LEU A 87 14.50 -11.61 6.91
N GLU A 88 14.10 -12.50 7.84
CA GLU A 88 13.38 -13.72 7.51
C GLU A 88 11.99 -13.45 6.95
N LEU A 89 11.58 -14.23 5.96
CA LEU A 89 10.30 -14.09 5.28
C LEU A 89 9.08 -14.14 6.21
N PRO A 90 9.01 -15.03 7.24
CA PRO A 90 7.85 -15.04 8.14
C PRO A 90 7.58 -13.71 8.82
N TYR A 91 8.61 -12.99 9.22
CA TYR A 91 8.45 -11.66 9.83
C TYR A 91 7.89 -10.66 8.82
N PHE A 92 8.41 -10.69 7.60
CA PHE A 92 7.95 -9.82 6.52
C PHE A 92 6.47 -10.05 6.22
N ILE A 93 6.06 -11.29 6.01
CA ILE A 93 4.68 -11.65 5.68
C ILE A 93 3.76 -11.27 6.84
N THR A 94 4.14 -11.55 8.09
CA THR A 94 3.32 -11.25 9.25
C THR A 94 3.09 -9.75 9.41
N ILE A 95 4.15 -8.95 9.34
CA ILE A 95 4.06 -7.50 9.52
C ILE A 95 3.26 -6.86 8.39
N ASN A 96 3.59 -7.19 7.14
CA ASN A 96 2.88 -6.64 5.99
C ASN A 96 1.43 -7.09 5.92
N GLY A 97 1.18 -8.37 6.19
CA GLY A 97 -0.17 -8.92 6.19
C GLY A 97 -1.04 -8.26 7.24
N ALA A 98 -0.52 -8.08 8.45
CA ALA A 98 -1.24 -7.42 9.53
C ALA A 98 -1.58 -5.97 9.17
N LEU A 99 -0.59 -5.22 8.68
CA LEU A 99 -0.81 -3.82 8.29
C LEU A 99 -1.78 -3.70 7.12
N LEU A 100 -1.66 -4.57 6.13
CA LEU A 100 -2.56 -4.58 4.98
C LEU A 100 -4.00 -4.89 5.38
N LEU A 101 -4.21 -5.89 6.23
CA LEU A 101 -5.53 -6.25 6.71
C LEU A 101 -6.16 -5.12 7.53
N LEU A 102 -5.40 -4.48 8.40
CA LEU A 102 -5.85 -3.34 9.19
C LEU A 102 -6.26 -2.18 8.28
N PHE A 103 -5.45 -1.91 7.25
CA PHE A 103 -5.73 -0.83 6.32
C PHE A 103 -6.98 -1.12 5.48
N VAL A 104 -7.13 -2.33 4.96
CA VAL A 104 -8.31 -2.73 4.18
C VAL A 104 -9.57 -2.68 5.04
N ALA A 105 -9.50 -3.17 6.28
CA ALA A 105 -10.62 -3.10 7.22
C ALA A 105 -11.01 -1.66 7.52
N PHE A 106 -10.01 -0.79 7.70
CA PHE A 106 -10.23 0.64 7.91
C PHE A 106 -10.93 1.28 6.71
N LEU A 107 -10.44 1.01 5.49
CA LEU A 107 -11.06 1.52 4.27
C LEU A 107 -12.51 1.05 4.14
N TYR A 108 -12.76 -0.21 4.38
CA TYR A 108 -14.11 -0.78 4.29
C TYR A 108 -15.06 -0.10 5.28
N LYS A 109 -14.61 0.06 6.51
CA LYS A 109 -15.44 0.68 7.56
C LYS A 109 -15.78 2.13 7.23
N PHE A 110 -14.80 2.92 6.83
CA PHE A 110 -15.00 4.34 6.54
C PHE A 110 -15.68 4.58 5.20
N SER A 111 -15.46 3.69 4.24
CA SER A 111 -16.15 3.73 2.97
C SER A 111 -17.67 3.57 3.15
N ARG A 112 -18.09 2.63 4.01
CA ARG A 112 -19.53 2.41 4.27
C ARG A 112 -20.19 3.62 4.96
N LYS A 113 -19.47 4.29 5.84
CA LYS A 113 -20.02 5.46 6.55
C LYS A 113 -20.33 6.62 5.63
N GLU A 114 -19.59 6.76 4.53
CA GLU A 114 -19.80 7.86 3.59
C GLU A 114 -20.98 7.64 2.65
N GLU A 115 -21.35 6.37 2.41
CA GLU A 115 -22.48 6.04 1.56
C GLU A 115 -23.84 6.28 2.24
N VAL A 116 -23.84 6.49 3.52
CA VAL A 116 -25.04 6.79 4.32
C VAL A 116 -25.14 8.31 4.58
#